data_e73aaba1214ed2e2e8225f666a68a54d
#
_entry.id   e73aaba1214ed2e2e8225f666a68a54d
#
_cell.length_a   1.000
_cell.length_b   1.000
_cell.length_c   1.000
_cell.angle_alpha   90.00
_cell.angle_beta   90.00
_cell.angle_gamma   90.00
#
_symmetry.space_group_name_H-M   'P 1'
#
loop_
_entity.id
_entity.type
_entity.pdbx_description
1 polymer ?
#
loop_
_entity_poly.entity_id
_entity_poly.type
_entity_poly.pdbx_seq_one_letter_code
_entity_poly.pdbx_strand_id
1 'polypeptide(L)' 'MPKEKKYLAFDLGAESGRAIVGFFNGKTLRLEILHRFKNEPVMLGDTLYWNILSLFKEMKNSLKMYKAKY' A
#
# COMPACT_ATOMS: atom_id res chain seq x y z
N MET A 1 11.98 27.70 -1.43
CA MET A 1 11.77 26.53 -0.56
C MET A 1 11.37 25.33 -1.40
N PRO A 2 12.06 24.22 -1.28
CA PRO A 2 11.62 23.02 -1.98
C PRO A 2 10.28 22.57 -1.42
N LYS A 3 9.36 22.27 -2.32
CA LYS A 3 8.08 21.73 -1.92
C LYS A 3 8.26 20.29 -1.48
N GLU A 4 7.58 19.92 -0.40
CA GLU A 4 7.52 18.54 0.02
C GLU A 4 6.74 17.73 -1.02
N LYS A 5 7.35 16.66 -1.50
CA LYS A 5 6.70 15.73 -2.41
C LYS A 5 6.16 14.55 -1.65
N LYS A 6 4.98 14.11 -2.04
CA LYS A 6 4.33 12.94 -1.45
C LYS A 6 4.31 11.80 -2.44
N TYR A 7 4.62 10.61 -1.95
CA TYR A 7 4.63 9.39 -2.76
C TYR A 7 3.79 8.34 -2.07
N LEU A 8 3.03 7.60 -2.83
CA LEU A 8 2.27 6.46 -2.32
C LEU A 8 2.90 5.19 -2.86
N ALA A 9 3.28 4.29 -1.96
CA ALA A 9 3.89 3.01 -2.32
C ALA A 9 3.12 1.88 -1.67
N PHE A 10 3.18 0.70 -2.30
CA PHE A 10 2.58 -0.51 -1.76
C PHE A 10 3.68 -1.53 -1.53
N ASP A 11 3.70 -2.08 -0.31
CA ASP A 11 4.60 -3.14 0.07
C ASP A 11 3.75 -4.39 0.27
N LEU A 12 3.85 -5.33 -0.67
CA LEU A 12 3.01 -6.54 -0.68
C LEU A 12 3.84 -7.74 -0.26
N GLY A 13 3.49 -8.31 0.88
CA GLY A 13 4.12 -9.53 1.38
C GLY A 13 3.18 -10.72 1.29
N ALA A 14 3.68 -11.90 1.68
CA ALA A 14 2.93 -13.14 1.57
C ALA A 14 1.71 -13.21 2.50
N GLU A 15 1.73 -12.50 3.61
CA GLU A 15 0.67 -12.54 4.62
C GLU A 15 -0.01 -11.20 4.83
N SER A 16 0.64 -10.12 4.45
CA SER A 16 0.10 -8.78 4.66
C SER A 16 0.59 -7.81 3.61
N GLY A 17 -0.16 -6.73 3.45
CA GLY A 17 0.23 -5.63 2.59
C GLY A 17 0.14 -4.31 3.35
N ARG A 18 0.86 -3.32 2.86
CA ARG A 18 0.84 -1.99 3.44
C ARG A 18 0.83 -0.93 2.35
N ALA A 19 0.04 0.11 2.57
CA ALA A 19 0.16 1.33 1.79
C ALA A 19 0.96 2.32 2.62
N ILE A 20 2.03 2.84 2.05
CA ILE A 20 2.98 3.71 2.74
C ILE A 20 3.04 5.03 2.02
N VAL A 21 2.95 6.13 2.77
CA VAL A 21 3.13 7.47 2.21
C VAL A 21 4.52 7.96 2.58
N GLY A 22 5.27 8.37 1.57
CA GLY A 22 6.57 8.98 1.77
C GLY A 22 6.48 10.48 1.57
N PHE A 23 7.09 11.24 2.49
CA PHE A 23 7.17 12.69 2.41
C PHE A 23 8.63 13.07 2.23
N PHE A 24 8.95 13.65 1.08
CA PHE A 24 10.32 14.00 0.74
C PHE A 24 10.43 15.49 0.48
N ASN A 25 11.31 16.17 1.21
CA ASN A 25 11.52 17.61 1.11
C ASN A 25 12.82 17.98 0.36
N GLY A 26 13.47 17.00 -0.24
CA GLY A 26 14.75 17.20 -0.93
C GLY A 26 15.96 16.83 -0.08
N LYS A 27 15.80 16.68 1.24
CA LYS A 27 16.88 16.31 2.15
C LYS A 27 16.53 15.12 3.03
N THR A 28 15.31 15.09 3.55
CA THR A 28 14.87 14.02 4.44
C THR A 28 13.64 13.34 3.88
N LEU A 29 13.51 12.06 4.20
CA LEU A 29 12.37 11.23 3.81
C LEU A 29 11.69 10.73 5.08
N ARG A 30 10.40 11.02 5.21
CA ARG A 30 9.58 10.53 6.32
C ARG A 30 8.53 9.58 5.77
N LEU A 31 8.33 8.46 6.43
CA LEU A 31 7.38 7.43 6.01
C LEU A 31 6.25 7.31 7.03
N GLU A 32 5.04 7.17 6.52
CA GLU A 32 3.87 6.88 7.34
C GLU A 32 3.12 5.71 6.74
N ILE A 33 2.66 4.80 7.59
CA ILE A 33 1.79 3.71 7.15
C ILE A 33 0.37 4.26 7.09
N LEU A 34 -0.20 4.28 5.89
CA LEU A 34 -1.56 4.77 5.67
C LEU A 34 -2.59 3.68 5.93
N HIS A 35 -2.29 2.46 5.51
CA HIS A 35 -3.25 1.35 5.58
C HIS A 35 -2.50 0.03 5.62
N ARG A 36 -2.95 -0.86 6.51
CA ARG A 36 -2.47 -2.24 6.56
C ARG A 36 -3.64 -3.15 6.21
N PHE A 37 -3.36 -4.19 5.46
CA PHE A 37 -4.40 -5.14 5.07
C PHE A 37 -3.81 -6.54 5.02
N LYS A 38 -4.69 -7.52 5.14
CA LYS A 38 -4.29 -8.92 5.03
C LYS A 38 -4.14 -9.30 3.57
N ASN A 39 -3.15 -10.14 3.30
CA ASN A 39 -2.96 -10.75 2.00
C ASN A 39 -3.15 -12.24 2.18
N GLU A 40 -4.39 -12.70 2.04
CA GLU A 40 -4.74 -14.10 2.22
C GLU A 40 -4.68 -14.81 0.88
N PRO A 41 -3.81 -15.82 0.74
CA PRO A 41 -3.73 -16.58 -0.50
C PRO A 41 -4.96 -17.47 -0.68
N VAL A 42 -5.22 -17.84 -1.92
CA VAL A 42 -6.34 -18.70 -2.29
C VAL A 42 -5.81 -20.03 -2.75
N MET A 43 -6.33 -21.11 -2.17
CA MET A 43 -5.99 -22.45 -2.58
C MET A 43 -6.95 -22.90 -3.69
N LEU A 44 -6.40 -23.25 -4.84
CA LEU A 44 -7.17 -23.82 -5.95
C LEU A 44 -6.54 -25.17 -6.29
N GLY A 45 -7.26 -26.26 -5.98
CA GLY A 45 -6.68 -27.59 -6.06
C GLY A 45 -5.54 -27.72 -5.08
N ASP A 46 -4.35 -28.08 -5.57
CA ASP A 46 -3.14 -28.23 -4.75
C ASP A 46 -2.22 -27.02 -4.83
N THR A 47 -2.65 -25.94 -5.50
CA THR A 47 -1.80 -24.77 -5.74
C THR A 47 -2.31 -23.56 -5.00
N LEU A 48 -1.37 -22.86 -4.36
CA LEU A 48 -1.65 -21.64 -3.62
C LEU A 48 -1.41 -20.43 -4.53
N TYR A 49 -2.42 -19.58 -4.65
CA TYR A 49 -2.35 -18.37 -5.49
C TYR A 49 -2.55 -17.12 -4.66
N TRP A 50 -1.94 -16.04 -5.10
CA TRP A 50 -2.26 -14.73 -4.56
C TRP A 50 -3.65 -14.31 -5.03
N ASN A 51 -4.43 -13.73 -4.12
CA ASN A 51 -5.75 -13.21 -4.46
C ASN A 51 -5.61 -11.80 -5.04
N ILE A 52 -5.35 -11.74 -6.34
CA ILE A 52 -5.07 -10.48 -7.05
C ILE A 52 -6.26 -9.51 -6.95
N LEU A 53 -7.48 -10.02 -7.02
CA LEU A 53 -8.67 -9.17 -6.95
C LEU A 53 -8.80 -8.51 -5.58
N SER A 54 -8.52 -9.23 -4.51
CA SER A 54 -8.53 -8.69 -3.16
C SER A 54 -7.45 -7.64 -2.97
N LEU A 55 -6.24 -7.91 -3.46
CA LEU A 55 -5.13 -6.94 -3.41
C LEU A 55 -5.46 -5.68 -4.17
N PHE A 56 -6.02 -5.81 -5.36
CA PHE A 56 -6.42 -4.66 -6.17
C PHE A 56 -7.46 -3.81 -5.45
N LYS A 57 -8.44 -4.45 -4.81
CA LYS A 57 -9.45 -3.76 -4.02
C LYS A 57 -8.82 -2.96 -2.88
N GLU A 58 -7.86 -3.57 -2.17
CA GLU A 58 -7.18 -2.90 -1.06
C GLU A 58 -6.32 -1.74 -1.54
N MET A 59 -5.69 -1.87 -2.69
CA MET A 59 -4.94 -0.77 -3.29
C MET A 59 -5.87 0.40 -3.64
N LYS A 60 -7.04 0.11 -4.19
CA LYS A 60 -8.04 1.14 -4.49
C LYS A 60 -8.55 1.81 -3.23
N ASN A 61 -8.79 1.04 -2.15
CA ASN A 61 -9.19 1.59 -0.86
C ASN A 61 -8.11 2.52 -0.31
N SER A 62 -6.85 2.13 -0.46
CA SER A 62 -5.70 2.94 -0.01
C SER A 62 -5.64 4.27 -0.76
N LEU A 63 -5.91 4.26 -2.06
CA LEU A 63 -5.95 5.48 -2.85
C LEU A 63 -7.05 6.43 -2.36
N LYS A 64 -8.22 5.88 -2.01
CA LYS A 64 -9.31 6.68 -1.45
C LYS A 64 -8.92 7.27 -0.11
N MET A 65 -8.26 6.50 0.75
CA MET A 65 -7.78 6.96 2.04
C MET A 65 -6.75 8.07 1.88
N TYR A 66 -5.83 7.90 0.93
CA TYR A 66 -4.82 8.90 0.63
C TYR A 66 -5.47 10.22 0.21
N LYS A 67 -6.43 10.14 -0.72
CA LYS A 67 -7.12 11.32 -1.22
C LYS A 67 -7.89 12.04 -0.12
N ALA A 68 -8.49 11.29 0.81
CA ALA A 68 -9.25 11.87 1.91
C ALA A 68 -8.35 12.53 2.95
N LYS A 69 -7.14 12.02 3.17
CA LYS A 69 -6.23 12.51 4.19
C LYS A 69 -5.30 13.60 3.66
N TYR A 70 -4.90 13.51 2.43
CA TYR A 70 -3.94 14.43 1.80
C TYR A 70 -4.52 15.05 0.54
#